data_9df7471c31387ce4dee7602c82a1ab75
#
_entry.id   9df7471c31387ce4dee7602c82a1ab75
#
_cell.length_a   1.000
_cell.length_b   1.000
_cell.length_c   1.000
_cell.angle_alpha   90.00
_cell.angle_beta   90.00
_cell.angle_gamma   90.00
#
_symmetry.space_group_name_H-M   'P 1'
#
loop_
_entity.id
_entity.type
_entity.pdbx_description
1 polymer ?
#
loop_
_entity_poly.entity_id
_entity_poly.type
_entity_poly.pdbx_seq_one_letter_code
_entity_poly.pdbx_strand_id
1 'polypeptide(L)'
;MGLVAALVRSSFLVHAVYAQAARDDGLTPQQGQLLCVLMAQPYGMGELCSMLGLAKSSLTGLVDRTENNGLVRREPDPRDSRAVRVALTPRGARLADRFYTEACRRIEELPAGLDPAERDTLAALLGRILLDHKVPAVFAEPDQASPGG
;
A
#
# COMPACT_ATOMS: atom_id res chain seq x y z
N MET A 1 18.80 20.19 -8.45
CA MET A 1 18.69 18.71 -8.32
C MET A 1 18.01 18.19 -9.59
N GLY A 2 18.60 17.16 -10.21
CA GLY A 2 18.00 16.56 -11.41
C GLY A 2 16.82 15.65 -11.11
N LEU A 3 16.01 15.34 -12.15
CA LEU A 3 14.80 14.51 -12.02
C LEU A 3 15.06 13.14 -11.38
N VAL A 4 16.13 12.45 -11.77
CA VAL A 4 16.49 11.13 -11.22
C VAL A 4 16.71 11.22 -9.72
N ALA A 5 17.52 12.17 -9.28
CA ALA A 5 17.80 12.37 -7.87
C ALA A 5 16.53 12.77 -7.08
N ALA A 6 15.67 13.60 -7.68
CA ALA A 6 14.42 13.99 -7.06
C ALA A 6 13.50 12.79 -6.83
N LEU A 7 13.28 11.96 -7.84
CA LEU A 7 12.44 10.76 -7.75
C LEU A 7 12.98 9.74 -6.74
N VAL A 8 14.28 9.41 -6.83
CA VAL A 8 14.90 8.45 -5.92
C VAL A 8 14.85 8.94 -4.48
N ARG A 9 15.24 10.19 -4.23
CA ARG A 9 15.25 10.73 -2.86
C ARG A 9 13.83 10.91 -2.30
N SER A 10 12.85 11.24 -3.15
CA SER A 10 11.45 11.29 -2.73
C SER A 10 10.94 9.92 -2.30
N SER A 11 11.34 8.84 -2.99
CA SER A 11 10.97 7.49 -2.58
C SER A 11 11.52 7.12 -1.21
N PHE A 12 12.78 7.48 -0.89
CA PHE A 12 13.35 7.29 0.45
C PHE A 12 12.61 8.09 1.51
N LEU A 13 12.24 9.34 1.19
CA LEU A 13 11.52 10.21 2.12
C LEU A 13 10.14 9.64 2.45
N VAL A 14 9.37 9.24 1.45
CA VAL A 14 8.06 8.63 1.64
C VAL A 14 8.18 7.30 2.39
N HIS A 15 9.17 6.46 2.03
CA HIS A 15 9.42 5.20 2.74
C HIS A 15 9.74 5.42 4.21
N ALA A 16 10.52 6.43 4.57
CA ALA A 16 10.84 6.75 5.96
C ALA A 16 9.59 7.13 6.77
N VAL A 17 8.67 7.89 6.17
CA VAL A 17 7.38 8.22 6.79
C VAL A 17 6.54 6.96 7.01
N TYR A 18 6.46 6.11 6.01
CA TYR A 18 5.78 4.82 6.09
C TYR A 18 6.33 3.93 7.20
N ALA A 19 7.66 3.80 7.24
CA ALA A 19 8.33 2.97 8.24
C ALA A 19 8.08 3.48 9.67
N GLN A 20 8.08 4.80 9.85
CA GLN A 20 7.79 5.38 11.17
C GLN A 20 6.33 5.16 11.57
N ALA A 21 5.38 5.39 10.68
CA ALA A 21 3.96 5.15 10.94
C ALA A 21 3.70 3.66 11.25
N ALA A 22 4.35 2.75 10.54
CA ALA A 22 4.26 1.31 10.81
C ALA A 22 4.80 0.96 12.20
N ARG A 23 5.97 1.48 12.58
CA ARG A 23 6.56 1.25 13.91
C ARG A 23 5.63 1.72 15.02
N ASP A 24 4.99 2.85 14.86
CA ASP A 24 4.05 3.40 15.85
C ASP A 24 2.86 2.46 16.10
N ASP A 25 2.48 1.68 15.10
CA ASP A 25 1.42 0.67 15.18
C ASP A 25 1.92 -0.76 15.45
N GLY A 26 3.21 -0.92 15.73
CA GLY A 26 3.83 -2.23 15.98
C GLY A 26 3.95 -3.11 14.74
N LEU A 27 3.97 -2.49 13.55
CA LEU A 27 4.07 -3.16 12.25
C LEU A 27 5.46 -2.99 11.64
N THR A 28 5.87 -3.95 10.81
CA THR A 28 6.94 -3.71 9.85
C THR A 28 6.39 -2.89 8.66
N PRO A 29 7.25 -2.17 7.91
CA PRO A 29 6.80 -1.47 6.71
C PRO A 29 6.08 -2.38 5.70
N GLN A 30 6.55 -3.61 5.53
CA GLN A 30 5.93 -4.59 4.63
C GLN A 30 4.55 -5.04 5.12
N GLN A 31 4.37 -5.22 6.43
CA GLN A 31 3.05 -5.50 7.00
C GLN A 31 2.09 -4.33 6.76
N GLY A 32 2.55 -3.10 6.94
CA GLY A 32 1.76 -1.91 6.62
C GLY A 32 1.32 -1.87 5.16
N GLN A 33 2.23 -2.15 4.23
CA GLN A 33 1.90 -2.23 2.80
C GLN A 33 0.89 -3.33 2.50
N LEU A 34 1.07 -4.53 3.07
CA LEU A 34 0.12 -5.64 2.91
C LEU A 34 -1.28 -5.26 3.39
N LEU A 35 -1.39 -4.65 4.56
CA LEU A 35 -2.68 -4.21 5.08
C LEU A 35 -3.35 -3.18 4.17
N CYS A 36 -2.60 -2.19 3.67
CA CYS A 36 -3.13 -1.16 2.76
C CYS A 36 -3.62 -1.75 1.44
N VAL A 37 -2.89 -2.69 0.86
CA VAL A 37 -3.30 -3.39 -0.37
C VAL A 37 -4.61 -4.15 -0.15
N LEU A 38 -4.75 -4.83 0.98
CA LEU A 38 -5.93 -5.63 1.33
C LEU A 38 -7.15 -4.80 1.74
N MET A 39 -7.00 -3.49 1.95
CA MET A 39 -8.16 -2.63 2.24
C MET A 39 -9.16 -2.59 1.09
N ALA A 40 -8.69 -2.69 -0.15
CA ALA A 40 -9.55 -2.66 -1.33
C ALA A 40 -10.39 -3.94 -1.45
N GLN A 41 -9.75 -5.08 -1.30
CA GLN A 41 -10.37 -6.41 -1.41
C GLN A 41 -9.38 -7.50 -1.02
N PRO A 42 -9.84 -8.74 -0.78
CA PRO A 42 -8.96 -9.90 -0.67
C PRO A 42 -8.23 -10.18 -1.99
N TYR A 43 -6.99 -10.65 -1.90
CA TYR A 43 -6.17 -11.03 -3.06
C TYR A 43 -5.54 -12.40 -2.88
N GLY A 44 -5.35 -13.11 -4.00
CA GLY A 44 -4.58 -14.35 -4.06
C GLY A 44 -3.09 -14.12 -3.84
N MET A 45 -2.36 -15.17 -3.49
CA MET A 45 -0.92 -15.09 -3.22
C MET A 45 -0.13 -14.62 -4.44
N GLY A 46 -0.47 -15.08 -5.65
CA GLY A 46 0.19 -14.66 -6.88
C GLY A 46 0.00 -13.18 -7.19
N GLU A 47 -1.22 -12.67 -6.99
CA GLU A 47 -1.52 -11.24 -7.16
C GLU A 47 -0.72 -10.39 -6.17
N LEU A 48 -0.67 -10.79 -4.90
CA LEU A 48 0.10 -10.10 -3.87
C LEU A 48 1.60 -10.10 -4.15
N CYS A 49 2.17 -11.20 -4.66
CA CYS A 49 3.55 -11.23 -5.11
C CYS A 49 3.84 -10.14 -6.14
N SER A 50 2.98 -10.01 -7.15
CA SER A 50 3.12 -9.00 -8.19
C SER A 50 2.95 -7.59 -7.65
N MET A 51 1.95 -7.37 -6.80
CA MET A 51 1.63 -6.04 -6.25
C MET A 51 2.71 -5.53 -5.30
N LEU A 52 3.28 -6.41 -4.48
CA LEU A 52 4.27 -6.05 -3.46
C LEU A 52 5.72 -6.22 -3.95
N GLY A 53 5.91 -6.77 -5.15
CA GLY A 53 7.26 -7.03 -5.69
C GLY A 53 8.04 -8.05 -4.87
N LEU A 54 7.36 -9.05 -4.29
CA LEU A 54 7.97 -10.06 -3.42
C LEU A 54 8.03 -11.43 -4.11
N ALA A 55 9.07 -12.19 -3.79
CA ALA A 55 9.12 -13.59 -4.10
C ALA A 55 8.09 -14.37 -3.26
N LYS A 56 7.63 -15.51 -3.76
CA LYS A 56 6.60 -16.34 -3.11
C LYS A 56 6.96 -16.71 -1.67
N SER A 57 8.21 -17.09 -1.41
CA SER A 57 8.68 -17.46 -0.06
C SER A 57 8.64 -16.26 0.90
N SER A 58 9.05 -15.08 0.44
CA SER A 58 9.00 -13.85 1.24
C SER A 58 7.57 -13.45 1.56
N LEU A 59 6.66 -13.54 0.59
CA LEU A 59 5.25 -13.25 0.81
C LEU A 59 4.63 -14.25 1.78
N THR A 60 4.90 -15.54 1.63
CA THR A 60 4.40 -16.59 2.55
C THR A 60 4.80 -16.26 3.99
N GLY A 61 6.06 -15.94 4.23
CA GLY A 61 6.53 -15.56 5.57
C GLY A 61 5.87 -14.27 6.09
N LEU A 62 5.66 -13.29 5.23
CA LEU A 62 4.96 -12.04 5.60
C LEU A 62 3.51 -12.33 6.00
N VAL A 63 2.80 -13.11 5.20
CA VAL A 63 1.40 -13.48 5.48
C VAL A 63 1.32 -14.32 6.76
N ASP A 64 2.21 -15.28 6.96
CA ASP A 64 2.25 -16.10 8.19
C ASP A 64 2.39 -15.22 9.44
N ARG A 65 3.34 -14.31 9.45
CA ARG A 65 3.54 -13.40 10.59
C ARG A 65 2.33 -12.50 10.83
N THR A 66 1.74 -11.99 9.77
CA THR A 66 0.60 -11.08 9.86
C THR A 66 -0.67 -11.83 10.28
N GLU A 67 -0.84 -13.08 9.85
CA GLU A 67 -1.90 -13.96 10.29
C GLU A 67 -1.74 -14.33 11.78
N ASN A 68 -0.52 -14.66 12.21
CA ASN A 68 -0.22 -14.92 13.62
C ASN A 68 -0.50 -13.72 14.52
N ASN A 69 -0.37 -12.51 14.00
CA ASN A 69 -0.75 -11.28 14.69
C ASN A 69 -2.27 -11.02 14.69
N GLY A 70 -3.07 -11.87 14.04
CA GLY A 70 -4.52 -11.75 13.97
C GLY A 70 -5.03 -10.64 13.05
N LEU A 71 -4.21 -10.19 12.09
CA LEU A 71 -4.53 -9.05 11.23
C LEU A 71 -5.05 -9.48 9.85
N VAL A 72 -4.65 -10.63 9.38
CA VAL A 72 -5.13 -11.24 8.13
C VAL A 72 -5.52 -12.68 8.37
N ARG A 73 -6.28 -13.24 7.44
CA ARG A 73 -6.62 -14.66 7.39
C ARG A 73 -6.52 -15.17 5.97
N ARG A 74 -6.18 -16.44 5.83
CA ARG A 74 -6.33 -17.18 4.58
C ARG A 74 -7.76 -17.70 4.51
N GLU A 75 -8.36 -17.59 3.34
CA GLU A 75 -9.69 -18.12 3.06
C GLU A 75 -9.74 -18.73 1.67
N PRO A 76 -10.67 -19.67 1.39
CA PRO A 76 -10.85 -20.18 0.04
C PRO A 76 -11.23 -19.06 -0.93
N ASP A 77 -10.67 -19.08 -2.15
CA ASP A 77 -11.11 -18.18 -3.20
C ASP A 77 -12.50 -18.63 -3.71
N PRO A 78 -13.51 -17.77 -3.71
CA PRO A 78 -14.84 -18.12 -4.20
C PRO A 78 -14.87 -18.51 -5.69
N ARG A 79 -13.87 -18.08 -6.46
CA ARG A 79 -13.75 -18.35 -7.90
C ARG A 79 -13.03 -19.66 -8.22
N ASP A 80 -12.23 -20.15 -7.29
CA ASP A 80 -11.47 -21.39 -7.42
C ASP A 80 -11.27 -22.04 -6.05
N SER A 81 -11.97 -23.12 -5.77
CA SER A 81 -11.90 -23.83 -4.50
C SER A 81 -10.51 -24.41 -4.16
N ARG A 82 -9.60 -24.49 -5.13
CA ARG A 82 -8.23 -24.93 -4.93
C ARG A 82 -7.28 -23.81 -4.56
N ALA A 83 -7.68 -22.57 -4.79
CA ALA A 83 -6.91 -21.38 -4.52
C ALA A 83 -7.25 -20.81 -3.15
N VAL A 84 -6.26 -20.12 -2.57
CA VAL A 84 -6.38 -19.40 -1.30
C VAL A 84 -6.16 -17.93 -1.57
N ARG A 85 -6.98 -17.10 -0.95
CA ARG A 85 -6.80 -15.64 -0.93
C ARG A 85 -6.55 -15.17 0.50
N VAL A 86 -5.96 -14.00 0.62
CA VAL A 86 -5.68 -13.34 1.89
C VAL A 86 -6.66 -12.19 2.07
N ALA A 87 -7.28 -12.10 3.23
CA ALA A 87 -8.25 -11.07 3.59
C ALA A 87 -7.88 -10.46 4.95
N LEU A 88 -8.28 -9.21 5.16
CA LEU A 88 -8.19 -8.59 6.48
C LEU A 88 -9.18 -9.24 7.45
N THR A 89 -8.74 -9.44 8.69
CA THR A 89 -9.65 -9.69 9.80
C THR A 89 -10.32 -8.37 10.21
N PRO A 90 -11.42 -8.37 11.02
CA PRO A 90 -11.97 -7.13 11.56
C PRO A 90 -10.94 -6.28 12.31
N ARG A 91 -10.03 -6.91 13.07
CA ARG A 91 -8.92 -6.23 13.74
C ARG A 91 -7.93 -5.65 12.74
N GLY A 92 -7.59 -6.43 11.70
CA GLY A 92 -6.71 -5.98 10.62
C GLY A 92 -7.28 -4.80 9.86
N ALA A 93 -8.59 -4.81 9.57
CA ALA A 93 -9.27 -3.70 8.91
C ALA A 93 -9.21 -2.40 9.73
N ARG A 94 -9.44 -2.48 11.04
CA ARG A 94 -9.33 -1.31 11.93
C ARG A 94 -7.91 -0.77 12.00
N LEU A 95 -6.92 -1.64 12.08
CA LEU A 95 -5.51 -1.24 12.11
C LEU A 95 -5.06 -0.66 10.78
N ALA A 96 -5.48 -1.27 9.66
CA ALA A 96 -5.21 -0.76 8.32
C ALA A 96 -5.77 0.66 8.12
N ASP A 97 -6.99 0.90 8.53
CA ASP A 97 -7.63 2.22 8.44
C ASP A 97 -6.86 3.28 9.26
N ARG A 98 -6.50 2.96 10.49
CA ARG A 98 -5.71 3.85 11.36
C ARG A 98 -4.33 4.13 10.77
N PHE A 99 -3.63 3.09 10.33
CA PHE A 99 -2.32 3.21 9.69
C PHE A 99 -2.38 4.06 8.42
N TYR A 100 -3.36 3.79 7.56
CA TYR A 100 -3.58 4.54 6.32
C TYR A 100 -3.83 6.03 6.61
N THR A 101 -4.74 6.33 7.51
CA THR A 101 -5.09 7.71 7.88
C THR A 101 -3.87 8.48 8.40
N GLU A 102 -3.10 7.87 9.29
CA GLU A 102 -1.91 8.50 9.85
C GLU A 102 -0.78 8.65 8.82
N ALA A 103 -0.58 7.65 7.97
CA ALA A 103 0.41 7.72 6.89
C ALA A 103 0.05 8.83 5.90
N CYS A 104 -1.21 8.93 5.47
CA CYS A 104 -1.70 10.03 4.63
C CYS A 104 -1.41 11.38 5.25
N ARG A 105 -1.78 11.58 6.51
CA ARG A 105 -1.56 12.84 7.23
C ARG A 105 -0.09 13.25 7.21
N ARG A 106 0.82 12.33 7.52
CA ARG A 106 2.26 12.61 7.53
C ARG A 106 2.83 12.87 6.14
N ILE A 107 2.36 12.14 5.13
CA ILE A 107 2.80 12.35 3.74
C ILE A 107 2.33 13.71 3.22
N GLU A 108 1.11 14.13 3.56
CA GLU A 108 0.58 15.43 3.17
C GLU A 108 1.37 16.62 3.75
N GLU A 109 2.09 16.41 4.84
CA GLU A 109 2.97 17.42 5.43
C GLU A 109 4.30 17.58 4.67
N LEU A 110 4.72 16.58 3.89
CA LEU A 110 6.01 16.63 3.18
C LEU A 110 6.12 17.79 2.20
N PRO A 111 5.11 18.09 1.36
CA PRO A 111 5.15 19.23 0.47
C PRO A 111 4.65 20.53 1.11
N ALA A 112 4.82 20.72 2.43
CA ALA A 112 4.32 21.93 3.10
C ALA A 112 4.90 23.24 2.55
N GLY A 113 6.07 23.20 1.92
CA GLY A 113 6.69 24.37 1.27
C GLY A 113 6.14 24.71 -0.11
N LEU A 114 5.23 23.88 -0.66
CA LEU A 114 4.61 24.15 -1.96
C LEU A 114 3.25 24.80 -1.77
N ASP A 115 2.93 25.76 -2.67
CA ASP A 115 1.57 26.30 -2.72
C ASP A 115 0.57 25.28 -3.30
N PRO A 116 -0.76 25.51 -3.20
CA PRO A 116 -1.76 24.58 -3.69
C PRO A 116 -1.63 24.25 -5.19
N ALA A 117 -1.33 25.22 -6.04
CA ALA A 117 -1.19 25.01 -7.49
C ALA A 117 0.06 24.17 -7.81
N GLU A 118 1.15 24.39 -7.09
CA GLU A 118 2.36 23.57 -7.20
C GLU A 118 2.13 22.13 -6.77
N ARG A 119 1.35 21.91 -5.70
CA ARG A 119 0.96 20.55 -5.24
C ARG A 119 0.12 19.82 -6.27
N ASP A 120 -0.88 20.50 -6.85
CA ASP A 120 -1.74 19.93 -7.90
C ASP A 120 -0.94 19.59 -9.14
N THR A 121 -0.01 20.44 -9.54
CA THR A 121 0.90 20.20 -10.67
C THR A 121 1.79 19.01 -10.41
N LEU A 122 2.39 18.91 -9.22
CA LEU A 122 3.23 17.76 -8.84
C LEU A 122 2.44 16.46 -8.86
N ALA A 123 1.25 16.44 -8.28
CA ALA A 123 0.37 15.28 -8.26
C ALA A 123 -0.01 14.84 -9.68
N ALA A 124 -0.37 15.80 -10.56
CA ALA A 124 -0.70 15.50 -11.96
C ALA A 124 0.48 14.90 -12.73
N LEU A 125 1.68 15.45 -12.55
CA LEU A 125 2.89 14.95 -13.23
C LEU A 125 3.29 13.56 -12.74
N LEU A 126 3.28 13.33 -11.44
CA LEU A 126 3.54 11.99 -10.87
C LEU A 126 2.47 10.99 -11.33
N GLY A 127 1.20 11.40 -11.33
CA GLY A 127 0.09 10.55 -11.81
C GLY A 127 0.28 10.10 -13.25
N ARG A 128 0.73 10.99 -14.15
CA ARG A 128 1.04 10.62 -15.54
C ARG A 128 2.15 9.57 -15.64
N ILE A 129 3.20 9.70 -14.83
CA ILE A 129 4.27 8.68 -14.79
C ILE A 129 3.71 7.34 -14.35
N LEU A 130 2.85 7.33 -13.33
CA LEU A 130 2.28 6.08 -12.79
C LEU A 130 1.34 5.36 -13.77
N LEU A 131 0.64 6.11 -14.64
CA LEU A 131 -0.24 5.50 -15.66
C LEU A 131 0.52 4.61 -16.67
N ASP A 132 1.78 4.92 -16.92
CA ASP A 132 2.64 4.15 -17.83
C ASP A 132 3.25 2.90 -17.16
N HIS A 133 3.00 2.70 -15.88
CA HIS A 133 3.59 1.63 -15.09
C HIS A 133 2.53 0.85 -14.32
N LYS A 134 2.74 -0.45 -14.16
CA LYS A 134 1.85 -1.31 -13.35
C LYS A 134 2.15 -1.14 -11.87
N VAL A 135 1.57 -0.12 -11.27
CA VAL A 135 1.70 0.17 -9.83
C VAL A 135 0.41 -0.25 -9.13
N PRO A 136 0.49 -0.87 -7.93
CA PRO A 136 -0.71 -1.19 -7.16
C PRO A 136 -1.56 0.05 -6.86
N ALA A 137 -2.89 -0.09 -6.95
CA ALA A 137 -3.84 0.96 -6.61
C ALA A 137 -3.97 1.11 -5.08
N VAL A 138 -2.88 1.48 -4.41
CA VAL A 138 -2.84 1.78 -2.97
C VAL A 138 -2.97 3.29 -2.76
N PHE A 139 -3.60 3.70 -1.69
CA PHE A 139 -3.86 5.12 -1.41
C PHE A 139 -4.62 5.84 -2.53
N ALA A 140 -5.37 5.09 -3.35
CA ALA A 140 -6.25 5.68 -4.35
C ALA A 140 -7.47 6.32 -3.67
N GLU A 141 -7.85 7.49 -4.13
CA GLU A 141 -9.09 8.12 -3.68
C GLU A 141 -10.31 7.31 -4.16
N PRO A 142 -11.43 7.33 -3.41
CA PRO A 142 -12.61 6.49 -3.71
C PRO A 142 -13.13 6.61 -5.14
N ASP A 143 -13.01 7.77 -5.75
CA ASP A 143 -13.49 8.03 -7.12
C ASP A 143 -12.58 7.47 -8.22
N GLN A 144 -11.37 7.04 -7.88
CA GLN A 144 -10.42 6.47 -8.85
C GLN A 144 -10.38 4.93 -8.84
N ALA A 145 -11.13 4.31 -7.96
CA ALA A 145 -11.16 2.85 -7.79
C ALA A 145 -12.08 2.13 -8.80
N SER A 146 -12.61 2.83 -9.81
CA SER A 146 -13.42 2.22 -10.88
C SER A 146 -13.00 2.68 -12.25
N PRO A 147 -12.15 1.94 -12.95
CA PRO A 147 -12.37 1.70 -14.35
C PRO A 147 -13.11 0.39 -14.46
N GLY A 148 -14.35 0.53 -14.93
CA GLY A 148 -15.25 -0.58 -15.16
C GLY A 148 -14.75 -1.56 -16.21
N GLY A 149 -15.40 -2.67 -16.17
CA GLY A 149 -15.52 -3.63 -17.25
C GLY A 149 -14.47 -4.71 -17.32
#